data_b407f134f24d81548e5d84f17a14c38b
#
_entry.id   b407f134f24d81548e5d84f17a14c38b
#
_cell.length_a   1.000
_cell.length_b   1.000
_cell.length_c   1.000
_cell.angle_alpha   90.00
_cell.angle_beta   90.00
_cell.angle_gamma   90.00
#
_symmetry.space_group_name_H-M   'P 1'
#
loop_
_entity.id
_entity.type
_entity.pdbx_description
1 polymer ?
#
loop_
_entity_poly.entity_id
_entity_poly.type
_entity_poly.pdbx_seq_one_letter_code
_entity_poly.pdbx_strand_id
1 'polypeptide(L)'
;MEQLTSKKCVPCEGIGRAYTLSEIKSHLGEIPDWILVQEGKSIERDFTLKNFVACVSFINKIKDIAEDEMHHPDLHLTGYKNLKVVLYTHALGGVTENDLIVAAKINQLG
;
A
#
# COMPACT_ATOMS: atom_id res chain seq x y z
N MET A 1 -7.70 9.59 -18.07
CA MET A 1 -7.19 9.64 -16.69
C MET A 1 -6.15 8.55 -16.48
N GLU A 2 -5.03 8.90 -15.88
CA GLU A 2 -3.95 7.95 -15.69
C GLU A 2 -4.26 6.98 -14.57
N GLN A 3 -4.01 5.69 -14.81
CA GLN A 3 -4.22 4.67 -13.78
C GLN A 3 -3.09 4.72 -12.74
N LEU A 4 -3.41 4.39 -11.50
CA LEU A 4 -2.42 4.38 -10.41
C LEU A 4 -1.22 3.50 -10.73
N THR A 5 -1.46 2.35 -11.37
CA THR A 5 -0.39 1.42 -11.73
C THR A 5 0.60 1.97 -12.75
N SER A 6 0.22 3.02 -13.47
CA SER A 6 1.10 3.69 -14.43
C SER A 6 1.90 4.83 -13.81
N LYS A 7 1.59 5.19 -12.57
CA LYS A 7 2.24 6.32 -11.91
C LYS A 7 3.46 5.89 -11.13
N LYS A 8 4.33 6.85 -10.85
CA LYS A 8 5.49 6.67 -10.00
C LYS A 8 5.33 7.50 -8.74
N CYS A 9 5.81 6.97 -7.61
CA CYS A 9 5.84 7.72 -6.38
C CYS A 9 6.81 8.89 -6.49
N VAL A 10 6.48 9.98 -5.79
CA VAL A 10 7.33 11.17 -5.75
C VAL A 10 7.82 11.40 -4.33
N PRO A 11 8.92 12.18 -4.13
CA PRO A 11 9.37 12.52 -2.80
C PRO A 11 8.27 13.22 -2.00
N CYS A 12 8.23 12.98 -0.69
CA CYS A 12 7.21 13.57 0.19
C CYS A 12 7.14 15.10 0.09
N GLU A 13 8.27 15.74 -0.13
CA GLU A 13 8.35 17.20 -0.27
C GLU A 13 7.50 17.71 -1.43
N GLY A 14 7.33 16.90 -2.47
CA GLY A 14 6.52 17.26 -3.63
C GLY A 14 5.02 17.08 -3.42
N ILE A 15 4.62 16.39 -2.34
CA ILE A 15 3.21 16.13 -2.07
C ILE A 15 2.58 17.24 -1.22
N GLY A 16 3.29 17.68 -0.20
CA GLY A 16 2.87 18.77 0.68
C GLY A 16 2.03 18.37 1.87
N ARG A 17 1.02 17.51 1.69
CA ARG A 17 0.16 17.06 2.79
C ARG A 17 -0.45 15.69 2.50
N ALA A 18 -0.88 15.04 3.58
CA ALA A 18 -1.62 13.79 3.45
C ALA A 18 -3.06 14.09 2.99
N TYR A 19 -3.72 13.09 2.43
CA TYR A 19 -5.13 13.18 2.07
C TYR A 19 -6.01 13.31 3.30
N THR A 20 -7.13 14.01 3.16
CA THR A 20 -8.19 13.99 4.16
C THR A 20 -8.93 12.66 4.07
N LEU A 21 -9.70 12.34 5.11
CA LEU A 21 -10.51 11.11 5.13
C LEU A 21 -11.43 11.04 3.91
N SER A 22 -12.06 12.16 3.56
CA SER A 22 -12.95 12.24 2.41
C SER A 22 -12.23 11.95 1.10
N GLU A 23 -11.03 12.50 0.94
CA GLU A 23 -10.23 12.27 -0.26
C GLU A 23 -9.84 10.80 -0.41
N ILE A 24 -9.42 10.16 0.69
CA ILE A 24 -9.06 8.74 0.66
C ILE A 24 -10.27 7.90 0.26
N LYS A 25 -11.44 8.18 0.85
CA LYS A 25 -12.66 7.43 0.55
C LYS A 25 -13.03 7.50 -0.92
N SER A 26 -12.77 8.64 -1.57
CA SER A 26 -13.08 8.80 -2.99
C SER A 26 -12.17 7.94 -3.88
N HIS A 27 -11.01 7.51 -3.38
CA HIS A 27 -10.04 6.70 -4.13
C HIS A 27 -10.09 5.22 -3.82
N LEU A 28 -10.82 4.79 -2.76
CA LEU A 28 -10.82 3.38 -2.36
C LEU A 28 -11.30 2.43 -3.44
N GLY A 29 -12.16 2.89 -4.35
CA GLY A 29 -12.61 2.09 -5.47
C GLY A 29 -11.51 1.71 -6.45
N GLU A 30 -10.40 2.46 -6.46
CA GLU A 30 -9.26 2.20 -7.33
C GLU A 30 -8.30 1.16 -6.74
N ILE A 31 -8.45 0.85 -5.45
CA ILE A 31 -7.62 -0.13 -4.74
C ILE A 31 -8.54 -1.11 -3.99
N PRO A 32 -9.23 -2.00 -4.73
CA PRO A 32 -10.16 -2.94 -4.08
C PRO A 32 -9.46 -3.79 -3.03
N ASP A 33 -10.22 -4.16 -2.00
CA ASP A 33 -9.77 -4.96 -0.85
C ASP A 33 -8.88 -4.24 0.16
N TRP A 34 -8.49 -3.01 -0.11
CA TRP A 34 -7.79 -2.20 0.88
C TRP A 34 -8.81 -1.47 1.75
N ILE A 35 -8.56 -1.43 3.06
CA ILE A 35 -9.43 -0.76 4.01
C ILE A 35 -8.70 0.38 4.70
N LEU A 36 -9.48 1.36 5.12
CA LEU A 36 -8.99 2.53 5.81
C LEU A 36 -8.97 2.25 7.31
N VAL A 37 -7.84 2.51 7.95
CA VAL A 37 -7.67 2.25 9.39
C VAL A 37 -7.03 3.45 10.10
N GLN A 38 -6.98 3.40 11.42
CA GLN A 38 -6.38 4.44 12.26
C GLN A 38 -6.94 5.83 11.96
N GLU A 39 -8.27 5.92 11.86
CA GLU A 39 -8.97 7.18 11.63
C GLU A 39 -8.54 7.85 10.33
N GLY A 40 -8.24 7.03 9.32
CA GLY A 40 -7.85 7.54 8.01
C GLY A 40 -6.36 7.82 7.85
N LYS A 41 -5.53 7.41 8.80
CA LYS A 41 -4.10 7.68 8.74
C LYS A 41 -3.31 6.60 8.01
N SER A 42 -3.92 5.43 7.77
CA SER A 42 -3.28 4.36 7.01
C SER A 42 -4.32 3.53 6.27
N ILE A 43 -3.85 2.75 5.30
CA ILE A 43 -4.68 1.76 4.61
C ILE A 43 -4.00 0.41 4.79
N GLU A 44 -4.79 -0.66 4.80
CA GLU A 44 -4.23 -1.99 4.96
C GLU A 44 -5.01 -3.02 4.18
N ARG A 45 -4.35 -4.12 3.85
CA ARG A 45 -4.96 -5.27 3.22
C ARG A 45 -4.37 -6.54 3.80
N ASP A 46 -5.22 -7.55 4.06
CA ASP A 46 -4.80 -8.86 4.53
C ASP A 46 -4.79 -9.84 3.37
N PHE A 47 -3.74 -10.66 3.33
CA PHE A 47 -3.60 -11.75 2.36
C PHE A 47 -3.44 -13.06 3.12
N THR A 48 -4.09 -14.12 2.62
CA THR A 48 -3.85 -15.48 3.12
C THR A 48 -3.23 -16.26 1.97
N LEU A 49 -1.98 -16.69 2.16
CA LEU A 49 -1.24 -17.41 1.14
C LEU A 49 -1.35 -18.92 1.38
N LYS A 50 -0.81 -19.69 0.45
CA LYS A 50 -0.89 -21.15 0.52
C LYS A 50 -0.08 -21.73 1.69
N ASN A 51 1.11 -21.19 1.90
CA ASN A 51 2.03 -21.66 2.93
C ASN A 51 3.09 -20.59 3.19
N PHE A 52 4.07 -20.92 4.04
CA PHE A 52 5.12 -19.99 4.42
C PHE A 52 5.99 -19.58 3.22
N VAL A 53 6.36 -20.54 2.39
CA VAL A 53 7.18 -20.27 1.20
C VAL A 53 6.46 -19.31 0.26
N ALA A 54 5.17 -19.54 0.03
CA ALA A 54 4.36 -18.67 -0.82
C ALA A 54 4.28 -17.26 -0.23
N CYS A 55 4.17 -17.17 1.10
CA CYS A 55 4.11 -15.87 1.77
C CYS A 55 5.42 -15.10 1.60
N VAL A 56 6.55 -15.75 1.79
CA VAL A 56 7.87 -15.13 1.61
C VAL A 56 8.07 -14.72 0.15
N SER A 57 7.65 -15.56 -0.80
CA SER A 57 7.73 -15.22 -2.22
C SER A 57 6.91 -13.96 -2.54
N PHE A 58 5.72 -13.86 -1.95
CA PHE A 58 4.86 -12.70 -2.16
C PHE A 58 5.50 -11.44 -1.56
N ILE A 59 6.08 -11.56 -0.38
CA ILE A 59 6.81 -10.46 0.27
C ILE A 59 7.96 -9.98 -0.63
N ASN A 60 8.67 -10.89 -1.27
CA ASN A 60 9.76 -10.52 -2.18
C ASN A 60 9.25 -9.72 -3.37
N LYS A 61 8.07 -10.03 -3.88
CA LYS A 61 7.46 -9.26 -4.97
C LYS A 61 7.07 -7.86 -4.49
N ILE A 62 6.52 -7.76 -3.27
CA ILE A 62 6.20 -6.47 -2.67
C ILE A 62 7.47 -5.66 -2.46
N LYS A 63 8.55 -6.31 -2.02
CA LYS A 63 9.84 -5.66 -1.82
C LYS A 63 10.31 -5.00 -3.12
N ASP A 64 10.19 -5.68 -4.25
CA ASP A 64 10.63 -5.14 -5.52
C ASP A 64 9.85 -3.86 -5.88
N ILE A 65 8.55 -3.85 -5.62
CA ILE A 65 7.72 -2.66 -5.83
C ILE A 65 8.18 -1.53 -4.89
N ALA A 66 8.35 -1.85 -3.61
CA ALA A 66 8.71 -0.85 -2.60
C ALA A 66 10.06 -0.20 -2.90
N GLU A 67 11.03 -1.00 -3.34
CA GLU A 67 12.35 -0.48 -3.68
C GLU A 67 12.32 0.35 -4.95
N ASP A 68 11.55 -0.09 -5.95
CA ASP A 68 11.42 0.65 -7.20
C ASP A 68 10.74 2.00 -7.00
N GLU A 69 9.73 2.04 -6.13
CA GLU A 69 8.99 3.27 -5.85
C GLU A 69 9.60 4.10 -4.72
N MET A 70 10.57 3.57 -4.00
CA MET A 70 11.16 4.20 -2.82
C MET A 70 10.09 4.58 -1.80
N HIS A 71 9.09 3.71 -1.63
CA HIS A 71 8.01 3.90 -0.68
C HIS A 71 7.65 2.54 -0.08
N HIS A 72 7.86 2.38 1.22
CA HIS A 72 7.88 1.08 1.86
C HIS A 72 6.68 0.84 2.76
N PRO A 73 5.95 -0.28 2.56
CA PRO A 73 4.86 -0.66 3.47
C PRO A 73 5.41 -1.31 4.73
N ASP A 74 4.56 -1.37 5.76
CA ASP A 74 4.82 -2.25 6.89
C ASP A 74 4.24 -3.62 6.54
N LEU A 75 4.98 -4.67 6.84
CA LEU A 75 4.57 -6.04 6.54
C LEU A 75 4.53 -6.85 7.83
N HIS A 76 3.39 -7.52 8.08
CA HIS A 76 3.20 -8.37 9.26
C HIS A 76 2.86 -9.78 8.81
N LEU A 77 3.82 -10.69 8.88
CA LEU A 77 3.62 -12.10 8.56
C LEU A 77 3.30 -12.83 9.87
N THR A 78 2.10 -13.40 9.96
CA THR A 78 1.66 -14.11 11.16
C THR A 78 1.07 -15.46 10.79
N GLY A 79 1.11 -16.41 11.74
CA GLY A 79 0.52 -17.72 11.48
C GLY A 79 1.06 -18.37 10.22
N TYR A 80 2.32 -18.14 9.90
CA TYR A 80 3.11 -18.63 8.76
C TYR A 80 2.56 -18.34 7.36
N LYS A 81 1.30 -18.03 7.21
CA LYS A 81 0.69 -17.83 5.87
C LYS A 81 -0.18 -16.56 5.76
N ASN A 82 -0.33 -15.82 6.82
CA ASN A 82 -1.12 -14.60 6.81
C ASN A 82 -0.21 -13.38 6.73
N LEU A 83 -0.50 -12.49 5.78
CA LEU A 83 0.29 -11.27 5.58
C LEU A 83 -0.62 -10.06 5.63
N LYS A 84 -0.35 -9.16 6.55
CA LYS A 84 -1.00 -7.85 6.58
C LYS A 84 -0.04 -6.83 6.01
N VAL A 85 -0.49 -6.06 5.02
CA VAL A 85 0.29 -4.99 4.41
C VAL A 85 -0.35 -3.67 4.82
N VAL A 86 0.44 -2.78 5.41
CA VAL A 86 -0.03 -1.48 5.87
C VAL A 86 0.74 -0.39 5.14
N LEU A 87 0.04 0.59 4.61
CA LEU A 87 0.64 1.71 3.88
C LEU A 87 0.24 3.05 4.48
N TYR A 88 1.21 3.91 4.70
CA TYR A 88 1.00 5.30 5.08
C TYR A 88 2.29 6.06 4.79
N THR A 89 2.18 7.38 4.66
CA THR A 89 3.34 8.23 4.41
C THR A 89 3.78 8.83 5.74
N HIS A 90 4.79 8.22 6.35
CA HIS A 90 5.24 8.58 7.70
C HIS A 90 5.56 10.08 7.84
N ALA A 91 6.29 10.64 6.89
CA ALA A 91 6.71 12.03 6.95
C ALA A 91 5.56 13.03 6.97
N LEU A 92 4.40 12.63 6.43
CA LEU A 92 3.22 13.51 6.35
C LEU A 92 2.09 13.05 7.28
N GLY A 93 2.32 11.98 8.04
CA GLY A 93 1.39 11.50 9.07
C GLY A 93 0.07 10.95 8.54
N GLY A 94 0.04 10.40 7.33
CA GLY A 94 -1.19 9.87 6.77
C GLY A 94 -1.01 9.29 5.39
N VAL A 95 -2.14 9.07 4.71
CA VAL A 95 -2.16 8.47 3.37
C VAL A 95 -1.97 9.53 2.30
N THR A 96 -1.16 9.21 1.29
CA THR A 96 -0.93 10.08 0.14
C THR A 96 -1.12 9.27 -1.14
N GLU A 97 -0.98 9.93 -2.29
CA GLU A 97 -1.05 9.23 -3.56
C GLU A 97 0.03 8.15 -3.67
N ASN A 98 1.19 8.33 -3.04
CA ASN A 98 2.23 7.30 -3.04
C ASN A 98 1.71 5.98 -2.46
N ASP A 99 0.94 6.04 -1.38
CA ASP A 99 0.36 4.84 -0.78
C ASP A 99 -0.63 4.17 -1.72
N LEU A 100 -1.44 4.97 -2.41
CA LEU A 100 -2.41 4.44 -3.37
C LEU A 100 -1.71 3.78 -4.56
N ILE A 101 -0.62 4.37 -5.03
CA ILE A 101 0.16 3.82 -6.14
C ILE A 101 0.73 2.46 -5.76
N VAL A 102 1.36 2.36 -4.60
CA VAL A 102 1.94 1.08 -4.13
C VAL A 102 0.84 0.05 -3.90
N ALA A 103 -0.28 0.45 -3.29
CA ALA A 103 -1.42 -0.45 -3.07
C ALA A 103 -1.95 -1.02 -4.38
N ALA A 104 -2.11 -0.17 -5.40
CA ALA A 104 -2.60 -0.61 -6.71
C ALA A 104 -1.63 -1.59 -7.37
N LYS A 105 -0.32 -1.33 -7.27
CA LYS A 105 0.69 -2.22 -7.83
C LYS A 105 0.75 -3.56 -7.11
N ILE A 106 0.57 -3.56 -5.78
CA ILE A 106 0.49 -4.80 -5.01
C ILE A 106 -0.73 -5.61 -5.45
N ASN A 107 -1.86 -4.94 -5.70
CA ASN A 107 -3.07 -5.63 -6.17
C ASN A 107 -2.86 -6.37 -7.48
N GLN A 108 -1.93 -5.91 -8.32
CA GLN A 108 -1.63 -6.60 -9.58
C GLN A 108 -0.83 -7.90 -9.38
N LEU A 109 -0.24 -8.10 -8.22
CA LEU A 109 0.55 -9.30 -7.95
C LEU A 109 -0.30 -10.55 -7.76
N GLY A 110 -1.50 -10.37 -7.43
CA GLY A 110 -2.28 -11.50 -7.17
C GLY A 110 -3.63 -11.43 -6.73
#